data_b3971c74de79a7461322cf14e2c38bb1
#
_entry.id   b3971c74de79a7461322cf14e2c38bb1
#
_cell.length_a   1.000
_cell.length_b   1.000
_cell.length_c   1.000
_cell.angle_alpha   90.00
_cell.angle_beta   90.00
_cell.angle_gamma   90.00
#
_symmetry.space_group_name_H-M   'P 1'
#
loop_
_entity.id
_entity.type
_entity.pdbx_description
1 polymer ?
#
loop_
_entity_poly.entity_id
_entity_poly.type
_entity_poly.pdbx_seq_one_letter_code
_entity_poly.pdbx_strand_id
1 'polypeptide(L)'
;MFSKHAVVILPNSPGADILTPAEVERRTNSFNARRALLKSNPSLYISKTRLSVRQIPTFVTERMLRRLALHSVKSFNTEVKQGLRDPLSADELADMPTSNPGDAHFGVDDDKNDDKKEKRFGKKRGVRQAKIVRQADRIDPTSGKGKSKGYGFVEMYKHSDALRFLRWTNNNPKVGELFSGIWWKEELETLRKAEEAKDENGRDDARLKRLKAEIERLEDGDARRKSKGTLIVEFSIENVQVVQRRNTKQKDNKEKAMVCASTVQFVRGSMLQ
;
A
#
# COMPACT_ATOMS: atom_id res chain seq x y z
N MET A 1 13.58 -5.44 -22.54
CA MET A 1 12.19 -5.44 -23.07
C MET A 1 11.30 -6.15 -22.07
N PHE A 2 10.54 -5.44 -21.25
CA PHE A 2 9.67 -6.06 -20.26
C PHE A 2 8.37 -6.49 -20.93
N SER A 3 8.02 -7.78 -20.78
CA SER A 3 6.88 -8.43 -21.45
C SER A 3 5.55 -7.76 -21.17
N LYS A 4 4.74 -7.66 -22.20
CA LYS A 4 3.51 -6.85 -22.32
C LYS A 4 2.34 -7.20 -21.39
N HIS A 5 2.37 -8.37 -20.69
CA HIS A 5 1.15 -8.90 -20.04
C HIS A 5 1.35 -9.58 -18.67
N ALA A 6 2.42 -9.31 -17.95
CA ALA A 6 2.71 -10.07 -16.73
C ALA A 6 1.94 -9.58 -15.50
N VAL A 7 0.64 -9.75 -15.48
CA VAL A 7 -0.17 -9.66 -14.24
C VAL A 7 0.07 -10.91 -13.38
N VAL A 8 0.22 -12.08 -14.02
CA VAL A 8 0.57 -13.35 -13.36
C VAL A 8 1.65 -14.02 -14.19
N ILE A 9 2.79 -14.32 -13.57
CA ILE A 9 3.85 -15.08 -14.22
C ILE A 9 3.60 -16.55 -13.96
N LEU A 10 3.19 -17.26 -15.01
CA LEU A 10 3.00 -18.70 -14.98
C LEU A 10 4.24 -19.40 -15.52
N PRO A 11 4.47 -20.68 -15.20
CA PRO A 11 5.41 -21.51 -15.92
C PRO A 11 5.13 -21.41 -17.43
N ASN A 12 6.17 -21.34 -18.24
CA ASN A 12 6.09 -21.18 -19.69
C ASN A 12 5.62 -19.79 -20.21
N SER A 13 5.53 -18.78 -19.33
CA SER A 13 5.34 -17.39 -19.76
C SER A 13 6.68 -16.71 -20.03
N PRO A 14 6.76 -15.73 -20.96
CA PRO A 14 8.01 -15.02 -21.26
C PRO A 14 8.65 -14.33 -20.05
N GLY A 15 7.86 -14.06 -19.00
CA GLY A 15 8.34 -13.50 -17.74
C GLY A 15 8.95 -14.54 -16.80
N ALA A 16 8.73 -15.83 -17.03
CA ALA A 16 9.30 -16.91 -16.19
C ALA A 16 10.79 -17.11 -16.45
N ASP A 17 11.25 -16.86 -17.68
CA ASP A 17 12.63 -17.05 -18.07
C ASP A 17 13.62 -16.12 -17.34
N ILE A 18 13.09 -15.00 -16.81
CA ILE A 18 13.89 -13.99 -16.08
C ILE A 18 13.97 -14.34 -14.59
N LEU A 19 13.13 -15.25 -14.11
CA LEU A 19 13.00 -15.59 -12.69
C LEU A 19 13.79 -16.85 -12.34
N THR A 20 14.21 -16.94 -11.07
CA THR A 20 14.74 -18.19 -10.55
C THR A 20 13.65 -19.26 -10.46
N PRO A 21 13.97 -20.55 -10.64
CA PRO A 21 13.00 -21.65 -10.53
C PRO A 21 12.20 -21.60 -9.22
N ALA A 22 12.84 -21.27 -8.10
CA ALA A 22 12.20 -21.12 -6.80
C ALA A 22 11.20 -19.94 -6.73
N GLU A 23 11.41 -18.89 -7.49
CA GLU A 23 10.45 -17.78 -7.58
C GLU A 23 9.25 -18.14 -8.47
N VAL A 24 9.49 -18.83 -9.57
CA VAL A 24 8.43 -19.37 -10.46
C VAL A 24 7.53 -20.32 -9.67
N GLU A 25 8.13 -21.26 -8.93
CA GLU A 25 7.39 -22.20 -8.07
C GLU A 25 6.51 -21.48 -7.03
N ARG A 26 7.07 -20.52 -6.30
CA ARG A 26 6.30 -19.72 -5.31
C ARG A 26 5.11 -19.00 -5.93
N ARG A 27 5.26 -18.47 -7.14
CA ARG A 27 4.18 -17.79 -7.86
C ARG A 27 3.11 -18.77 -8.34
N THR A 28 3.54 -19.91 -8.86
CA THR A 28 2.63 -21.00 -9.28
C THR A 28 1.83 -21.53 -8.10
N ASN A 29 2.50 -21.79 -6.98
CA ASN A 29 1.84 -22.25 -5.75
C ASN A 29 0.84 -21.19 -5.24
N SER A 30 1.20 -19.92 -5.27
CA SER A 30 0.29 -18.83 -4.95
C SER A 30 -0.94 -18.81 -5.87
N PHE A 31 -0.75 -18.91 -7.17
CA PHE A 31 -1.83 -18.92 -8.16
C PHE A 31 -2.80 -20.08 -7.91
N ASN A 32 -2.26 -21.29 -7.73
CA ASN A 32 -3.05 -22.49 -7.48
C ASN A 32 -3.84 -22.39 -6.16
N ALA A 33 -3.20 -21.94 -5.09
CA ALA A 33 -3.86 -21.73 -3.79
C ALA A 33 -4.99 -20.69 -3.88
N ARG A 34 -4.77 -19.59 -4.59
CA ARG A 34 -5.79 -18.55 -4.80
C ARG A 34 -6.99 -19.09 -5.63
N ARG A 35 -6.71 -19.86 -6.67
CA ARG A 35 -7.75 -20.50 -7.50
C ARG A 35 -8.58 -21.48 -6.68
N ALA A 36 -7.94 -22.30 -5.87
CA ALA A 36 -8.63 -23.25 -4.97
C ALA A 36 -9.51 -22.50 -3.96
N LEU A 37 -8.98 -21.43 -3.35
CA LEU A 37 -9.69 -20.60 -2.37
C LEU A 37 -10.96 -19.95 -2.99
N LEU A 38 -10.87 -19.39 -4.19
CA LEU A 38 -12.00 -18.77 -4.88
C LEU A 38 -13.06 -19.80 -5.28
N LYS A 39 -12.65 -21.04 -5.61
CA LYS A 39 -13.58 -22.13 -5.90
C LYS A 39 -14.30 -22.65 -4.66
N SER A 40 -13.63 -22.69 -3.52
CA SER A 40 -14.19 -23.26 -2.28
C SER A 40 -15.17 -22.33 -1.57
N ASN A 41 -15.11 -21.02 -1.81
CA ASN A 41 -15.94 -20.07 -1.08
C ASN A 41 -16.51 -18.99 -2.02
N PRO A 42 -17.82 -19.04 -2.32
CA PRO A 42 -18.47 -18.10 -3.23
C PRO A 42 -18.57 -16.66 -2.67
N SER A 43 -18.38 -16.47 -1.37
CA SER A 43 -18.36 -15.12 -0.77
C SER A 43 -17.02 -14.39 -0.97
N LEU A 44 -16.03 -15.05 -1.59
CA LEU A 44 -14.74 -14.46 -1.90
C LEU A 44 -14.72 -13.89 -3.32
N TYR A 45 -14.09 -12.75 -3.48
CA TYR A 45 -13.90 -12.09 -4.77
C TYR A 45 -12.51 -11.45 -4.87
N ILE A 46 -12.09 -11.15 -6.10
CA ILE A 46 -10.84 -10.44 -6.35
C ILE A 46 -11.13 -8.93 -6.33
N SER A 47 -10.50 -8.23 -5.40
CA SER A 47 -10.61 -6.76 -5.28
C SER A 47 -9.98 -6.08 -6.50
N LYS A 48 -10.63 -5.05 -7.03
CA LYS A 48 -10.11 -4.26 -8.16
C LYS A 48 -9.10 -3.19 -7.74
N THR A 49 -9.15 -2.72 -6.49
CA THR A 49 -8.37 -1.59 -6.00
C THR A 49 -7.37 -1.95 -4.92
N ARG A 50 -7.58 -3.09 -4.24
CA ARG A 50 -6.72 -3.55 -3.17
C ARG A 50 -5.77 -4.65 -3.65
N LEU A 51 -4.49 -4.45 -3.37
CA LEU A 51 -3.42 -5.36 -3.73
C LEU A 51 -2.78 -5.95 -2.49
N SER A 52 -2.43 -7.23 -2.55
CA SER A 52 -1.56 -7.91 -1.60
C SER A 52 -0.12 -7.82 -2.11
N VAL A 53 0.78 -7.41 -1.26
CA VAL A 53 2.21 -7.30 -1.54
C VAL A 53 2.94 -8.27 -0.63
N ARG A 54 3.73 -9.17 -1.19
CA ARG A 54 4.51 -10.18 -0.46
C ARG A 54 6.00 -10.02 -0.73
N GLN A 55 6.84 -10.67 0.08
CA GLN A 55 8.29 -10.54 0.07
C GLN A 55 8.76 -9.11 0.40
N ILE A 56 7.99 -8.39 1.21
CA ILE A 56 8.39 -7.07 1.71
C ILE A 56 9.55 -7.27 2.69
N PRO A 57 10.69 -6.58 2.51
CA PRO A 57 11.76 -6.60 3.49
C PRO A 57 11.27 -6.19 4.87
N THR A 58 11.76 -6.83 5.92
CA THR A 58 11.24 -6.66 7.29
C THR A 58 11.42 -5.25 7.85
N PHE A 59 12.39 -4.51 7.36
CA PHE A 59 12.66 -3.13 7.76
C PHE A 59 11.72 -2.09 7.11
N VAL A 60 11.00 -2.45 6.05
CA VAL A 60 10.11 -1.53 5.34
C VAL A 60 8.94 -1.11 6.23
N THR A 61 8.65 0.19 6.23
CA THR A 61 7.52 0.78 6.95
C THR A 61 6.30 0.99 6.04
N GLU A 62 5.15 1.26 6.65
CA GLU A 62 3.92 1.59 5.92
C GLU A 62 4.09 2.87 5.08
N ARG A 63 4.90 3.81 5.57
CA ARG A 63 5.23 5.05 4.87
C ARG A 63 6.05 4.77 3.61
N MET A 64 7.07 3.92 3.70
CA MET A 64 7.87 3.49 2.54
C MET A 64 7.02 2.72 1.53
N LEU A 65 6.13 1.84 2.00
CA LEU A 65 5.21 1.10 1.12
C LEU A 65 4.24 2.05 0.40
N ARG A 66 3.72 3.08 1.09
CA ARG A 66 2.90 4.13 0.48
C ARG A 66 3.68 4.94 -0.55
N ARG A 67 4.94 5.29 -0.24
CA ARG A 67 5.84 5.99 -1.15
C ARG A 67 6.10 5.16 -2.42
N LEU A 68 6.35 3.86 -2.26
CA LEU A 68 6.51 2.95 -3.40
C LEU A 68 5.28 2.99 -4.31
N ALA A 69 4.09 2.94 -3.74
CA ALA A 69 2.85 2.94 -4.52
C ALA A 69 2.68 4.24 -5.33
N LEU A 70 3.01 5.39 -4.76
CA LEU A 70 2.99 6.66 -5.48
C LEU A 70 4.09 6.77 -6.53
N HIS A 71 5.30 6.29 -6.20
CA HIS A 71 6.45 6.28 -7.10
C HIS A 71 6.22 5.40 -8.31
N SER A 72 5.70 4.19 -8.12
CA SER A 72 5.45 3.23 -9.19
C SER A 72 4.44 3.75 -10.22
N VAL A 73 3.39 4.45 -9.80
CA VAL A 73 2.42 5.08 -10.71
C VAL A 73 3.09 6.17 -11.55
N LYS A 74 3.95 7.00 -10.92
CA LYS A 74 4.70 8.04 -11.64
C LYS A 74 5.70 7.43 -12.63
N SER A 75 6.49 6.45 -12.18
CA SER A 75 7.51 5.79 -13.00
C SER A 75 6.89 5.01 -14.15
N PHE A 76 5.76 4.33 -13.93
CA PHE A 76 5.01 3.68 -15.01
C PHE A 76 4.63 4.68 -16.10
N ASN A 77 4.04 5.82 -15.72
CA ASN A 77 3.64 6.86 -16.68
C ASN A 77 4.86 7.48 -17.41
N THR A 78 6.00 7.61 -16.73
CA THR A 78 7.24 8.10 -17.35
C THR A 78 7.78 7.09 -18.35
N GLU A 79 7.83 5.80 -18.00
CA GLU A 79 8.26 4.73 -18.90
C GLU A 79 7.36 4.61 -20.14
N VAL A 80 6.05 4.81 -19.98
CA VAL A 80 5.09 4.84 -21.11
C VAL A 80 5.39 6.04 -22.04
N LYS A 81 5.61 7.23 -21.49
CA LYS A 81 5.97 8.42 -22.30
C LYS A 81 7.28 8.24 -23.05
N GLN A 82 8.21 7.50 -22.49
CA GLN A 82 9.51 7.19 -23.12
C GLN A 82 9.44 6.01 -24.10
N GLY A 83 8.27 5.39 -24.29
CA GLY A 83 8.11 4.23 -25.15
C GLY A 83 8.74 2.94 -24.62
N LEU A 84 9.18 2.93 -23.35
CA LEU A 84 9.81 1.77 -22.72
C LEU A 84 8.78 0.74 -22.22
N ARG A 85 7.53 1.14 -22.12
CA ARG A 85 6.42 0.31 -21.62
C ARG A 85 5.12 0.62 -22.36
N ASP A 86 4.33 -0.41 -22.62
CA ASP A 86 3.01 -0.23 -23.20
C ASP A 86 2.05 0.49 -22.25
N PRO A 87 1.22 1.40 -22.74
CA PRO A 87 0.20 2.07 -21.95
C PRO A 87 -0.90 1.08 -21.51
N LEU A 88 -1.74 1.51 -20.57
CA LEU A 88 -2.97 0.81 -20.25
C LEU A 88 -3.94 0.91 -21.44
N SER A 89 -4.69 -0.17 -21.69
CA SER A 89 -5.74 -0.17 -22.71
C SER A 89 -6.89 0.78 -22.34
N ALA A 90 -7.72 1.14 -23.32
CA ALA A 90 -8.89 1.99 -23.10
C ALA A 90 -9.84 1.38 -22.04
N ASP A 91 -10.04 0.07 -22.07
CA ASP A 91 -10.88 -0.67 -21.10
C ASP A 91 -10.30 -0.65 -19.69
N GLU A 92 -8.97 -0.69 -19.56
CA GLU A 92 -8.26 -0.60 -18.28
C GLU A 92 -8.24 0.82 -17.71
N LEU A 93 -8.36 1.81 -18.58
CA LEU A 93 -8.46 3.23 -18.20
C LEU A 93 -9.90 3.64 -17.91
N ALA A 94 -10.88 2.99 -18.55
CA ALA A 94 -12.27 3.19 -18.22
C ALA A 94 -12.43 2.86 -16.74
N ASP A 95 -12.70 3.90 -15.93
CA ASP A 95 -13.09 3.71 -14.54
C ASP A 95 -14.41 2.93 -14.55
N MET A 96 -14.31 1.61 -14.69
CA MET A 96 -15.44 0.74 -14.38
C MET A 96 -15.92 1.14 -13.00
N PRO A 97 -17.21 1.44 -12.82
CA PRO A 97 -17.73 1.74 -11.49
C PRO A 97 -17.18 0.67 -10.56
N THR A 98 -16.55 1.11 -9.48
CA THR A 98 -15.92 0.23 -8.48
C THR A 98 -17.01 -0.51 -7.71
N SER A 99 -17.85 -1.25 -8.42
CA SER A 99 -18.78 -2.20 -7.84
C SER A 99 -18.00 -3.44 -7.41
N ASN A 100 -17.10 -3.26 -6.43
CA ASN A 100 -16.82 -4.37 -5.55
C ASN A 100 -18.16 -4.75 -4.91
N PRO A 101 -18.56 -6.02 -4.88
CA PRO A 101 -19.84 -6.42 -4.27
C PRO A 101 -20.05 -5.92 -2.84
N GLY A 102 -18.96 -5.55 -2.16
CA GLY A 102 -19.00 -4.92 -0.84
C GLY A 102 -19.05 -3.39 -0.86
N ASP A 103 -18.77 -2.72 -1.97
CA ASP A 103 -18.82 -1.26 -2.12
C ASP A 103 -20.12 -0.75 -2.77
N ALA A 104 -21.03 -1.65 -3.15
CA ALA A 104 -22.27 -1.36 -3.87
C ALA A 104 -23.25 -0.43 -3.12
N HIS A 105 -22.89 0.02 -1.91
CA HIS A 105 -23.71 0.96 -1.12
C HIS A 105 -22.98 2.26 -0.79
N PHE A 106 -21.91 2.61 -1.48
CA PHE A 106 -21.31 3.94 -1.38
C PHE A 106 -21.94 4.87 -2.41
N GLY A 107 -23.13 5.35 -2.03
CA GLY A 107 -23.88 6.51 -2.49
C GLY A 107 -23.45 7.04 -3.86
N VAL A 108 -24.22 6.76 -4.84
CA VAL A 108 -24.64 7.78 -5.78
C VAL A 108 -25.44 8.78 -4.92
N ASP A 109 -24.77 9.72 -4.29
CA ASP A 109 -25.40 10.95 -3.85
C ASP A 109 -25.68 11.71 -5.14
N ASP A 110 -26.90 11.51 -5.61
CA ASP A 110 -27.53 12.26 -6.69
C ASP A 110 -27.86 13.67 -6.15
N ASP A 111 -26.80 14.41 -5.84
CA ASP A 111 -26.92 15.80 -5.41
C ASP A 111 -26.40 16.70 -6.54
N LYS A 112 -27.34 17.05 -7.43
CA LYS A 112 -27.17 17.92 -8.62
C LYS A 112 -26.77 19.37 -8.29
N ASN A 113 -26.25 19.66 -7.10
CA ASN A 113 -26.01 21.05 -6.68
C ASN A 113 -24.61 21.34 -6.15
N ASP A 114 -23.56 20.70 -6.69
CA ASP A 114 -22.22 20.79 -6.07
C ASP A 114 -21.07 21.29 -6.97
N ASP A 115 -21.36 22.17 -7.93
CA ASP A 115 -20.30 22.83 -8.73
C ASP A 115 -19.34 23.71 -7.90
N LYS A 116 -19.69 24.03 -6.65
CA LYS A 116 -18.86 24.83 -5.73
C LYS A 116 -18.04 24.01 -4.72
N LYS A 117 -18.43 22.75 -4.42
CA LYS A 117 -17.68 21.88 -3.50
C LYS A 117 -16.58 21.05 -4.18
N GLU A 118 -16.64 20.86 -5.49
CA GLU A 118 -15.60 20.11 -6.23
C GLU A 118 -14.20 20.76 -6.17
N LYS A 119 -14.09 22.07 -5.94
CA LYS A 119 -12.81 22.75 -5.76
C LYS A 119 -12.11 22.49 -4.42
N ARG A 120 -12.80 22.01 -3.40
CA ARG A 120 -12.22 21.72 -2.07
C ARG A 120 -11.82 20.25 -1.87
N PHE A 121 -12.45 19.32 -2.55
CA PHE A 121 -12.09 17.90 -2.54
C PHE A 121 -11.47 17.53 -3.89
N GLY A 122 -10.20 17.90 -4.10
CA GLY A 122 -9.44 17.45 -5.27
C GLY A 122 -9.65 15.96 -5.48
N LYS A 123 -9.98 15.53 -6.72
CA LYS A 123 -10.24 14.13 -7.11
C LYS A 123 -9.31 13.21 -6.33
N LYS A 124 -9.87 12.34 -5.49
CA LYS A 124 -9.14 11.38 -4.65
C LYS A 124 -8.26 10.51 -5.55
N ARG A 125 -6.98 10.86 -5.65
CA ARG A 125 -5.98 10.18 -6.50
C ARG A 125 -4.92 9.52 -5.62
N GLY A 126 -4.37 8.43 -6.10
CA GLY A 126 -3.24 7.77 -5.47
C GLY A 126 -3.65 6.69 -4.46
N VAL A 127 -2.98 6.66 -3.32
CA VAL A 127 -3.06 5.58 -2.33
C VAL A 127 -4.08 5.92 -1.25
N ARG A 128 -5.12 5.10 -1.15
CA ARG A 128 -6.11 5.17 -0.06
C ARG A 128 -5.51 4.68 1.25
N GLN A 129 -4.91 3.48 1.23
CA GLN A 129 -4.31 2.87 2.41
C GLN A 129 -3.09 2.02 2.03
N ALA A 130 -2.07 2.05 2.88
CA ALA A 130 -0.97 1.09 2.86
C ALA A 130 -0.78 0.54 4.28
N LYS A 131 -0.76 -0.79 4.42
CA LYS A 131 -0.65 -1.46 5.72
C LYS A 131 0.24 -2.69 5.60
N ILE A 132 1.18 -2.83 6.53
CA ILE A 132 2.03 -4.02 6.67
C ILE A 132 1.48 -4.86 7.81
N VAL A 133 1.42 -6.17 7.60
CA VAL A 133 0.99 -7.10 8.65
C VAL A 133 2.16 -7.36 9.58
N ARG A 134 1.92 -7.15 10.88
CA ARG A 134 2.95 -7.22 11.92
C ARG A 134 2.59 -8.28 12.96
N GLN A 135 3.60 -8.79 13.65
CA GLN A 135 3.44 -9.64 14.81
C GLN A 135 3.10 -8.76 16.01
N ALA A 136 2.22 -9.23 16.90
CA ALA A 136 1.91 -8.54 18.14
C ALA A 136 3.00 -8.77 19.20
N ASP A 137 3.54 -9.99 19.25
CA ASP A 137 4.38 -10.47 20.35
C ASP A 137 5.85 -10.00 20.26
N ARG A 138 6.29 -9.57 19.08
CA ARG A 138 7.68 -9.15 18.85
C ARG A 138 7.74 -7.73 18.36
N ILE A 139 8.33 -6.85 19.14
CA ILE A 139 8.56 -5.45 18.77
C ILE A 139 9.89 -5.34 18.03
N ASP A 140 9.88 -4.65 16.90
CA ASP A 140 11.09 -4.27 16.18
C ASP A 140 11.73 -3.06 16.87
N PRO A 141 12.98 -3.19 17.35
CA PRO A 141 13.63 -2.14 18.15
C PRO A 141 13.90 -0.83 17.36
N THR A 142 13.91 -0.90 16.02
CA THR A 142 14.14 0.27 15.16
C THR A 142 12.85 1.05 14.94
N SER A 143 11.80 0.37 14.51
CA SER A 143 10.51 1.01 14.20
C SER A 143 9.63 1.25 15.43
N GLY A 144 9.88 0.57 16.55
CA GLY A 144 9.03 0.60 17.75
C GLY A 144 7.66 -0.03 17.56
N LYS A 145 7.46 -0.75 16.44
CA LYS A 145 6.22 -1.45 16.08
C LYS A 145 6.45 -2.95 16.06
N GLY A 146 5.39 -3.72 16.03
CA GLY A 146 5.49 -5.17 15.88
C GLY A 146 6.34 -5.55 14.66
N LYS A 147 7.12 -6.63 14.76
CA LYS A 147 7.97 -7.10 13.66
C LYS A 147 7.14 -7.42 12.42
N SER A 148 7.61 -6.97 11.25
CA SER A 148 6.94 -7.24 9.96
C SER A 148 6.89 -8.75 9.66
N LYS A 149 5.73 -9.23 9.18
CA LYS A 149 5.58 -10.60 8.66
C LYS A 149 6.02 -10.74 7.19
N GLY A 150 6.55 -9.68 6.57
CA GLY A 150 7.02 -9.67 5.19
C GLY A 150 5.91 -9.57 4.14
N TYR A 151 4.69 -9.23 4.54
CA TYR A 151 3.60 -8.97 3.61
C TYR A 151 2.68 -7.85 4.10
N GLY A 152 1.96 -7.25 3.15
CA GLY A 152 1.09 -6.13 3.42
C GLY A 152 0.04 -5.93 2.33
N PHE A 153 -0.73 -4.87 2.47
CA PHE A 153 -1.78 -4.49 1.54
C PHE A 153 -1.65 -3.03 1.15
N VAL A 154 -1.88 -2.76 -0.14
CA VAL A 154 -1.99 -1.42 -0.69
C VAL A 154 -3.36 -1.28 -1.33
N GLU A 155 -4.09 -0.24 -0.97
CA GLU A 155 -5.40 0.08 -1.54
C GLU A 155 -5.30 1.40 -2.28
N MET A 156 -5.68 1.40 -3.55
CA MET A 156 -5.69 2.56 -4.42
C MET A 156 -7.10 3.13 -4.53
N TYR A 157 -7.22 4.41 -4.88
CA TYR A 157 -8.54 4.98 -5.18
C TYR A 157 -9.08 4.51 -6.53
N LYS A 158 -8.19 4.29 -7.52
CA LYS A 158 -8.56 3.92 -8.87
C LYS A 158 -7.98 2.57 -9.27
N HIS A 159 -8.75 1.80 -10.04
CA HIS A 159 -8.28 0.54 -10.60
C HIS A 159 -7.09 0.74 -11.55
N SER A 160 -7.12 1.77 -12.37
CA SER A 160 -6.02 2.10 -13.27
C SER A 160 -4.70 2.36 -12.55
N ASP A 161 -4.73 3.01 -11.38
CA ASP A 161 -3.52 3.22 -10.56
C ASP A 161 -3.05 1.91 -9.90
N ALA A 162 -3.99 1.04 -9.51
CA ALA A 162 -3.68 -0.29 -8.99
C ALA A 162 -2.98 -1.15 -10.05
N LEU A 163 -3.43 -1.10 -11.31
CA LEU A 163 -2.78 -1.78 -12.44
C LEU A 163 -1.37 -1.24 -12.71
N ARG A 164 -1.19 0.10 -12.70
CA ARG A 164 0.13 0.72 -12.86
C ARG A 164 1.09 0.27 -11.77
N PHE A 165 0.64 0.30 -10.51
CA PHE A 165 1.42 -0.16 -9.38
C PHE A 165 1.80 -1.64 -9.54
N LEU A 166 0.83 -2.51 -9.83
CA LEU A 166 1.05 -3.95 -10.01
C LEU A 166 2.08 -4.22 -11.11
N ARG A 167 1.88 -3.64 -12.30
CA ARG A 167 2.75 -3.88 -13.47
C ARG A 167 4.16 -3.33 -13.30
N TRP A 168 4.32 -2.20 -12.61
CA TRP A 168 5.63 -1.60 -12.40
C TRP A 168 6.40 -2.28 -11.28
N THR A 169 5.73 -2.65 -10.20
CA THR A 169 6.38 -3.12 -8.97
C THR A 169 6.67 -4.62 -9.02
N ASN A 170 5.82 -5.40 -9.70
CA ASN A 170 5.96 -6.85 -9.76
C ASN A 170 7.21 -7.24 -10.53
N ASN A 171 8.08 -8.08 -9.92
CA ASN A 171 9.37 -8.49 -10.50
C ASN A 171 10.37 -7.37 -10.82
N ASN A 172 10.24 -6.22 -10.25
CA ASN A 172 11.15 -5.11 -10.50
C ASN A 172 12.29 -5.11 -9.47
N PRO A 173 13.55 -5.41 -9.88
CA PRO A 173 14.69 -5.42 -8.96
C PRO A 173 15.02 -4.03 -8.40
N LYS A 174 14.71 -2.96 -9.14
CA LYS A 174 14.89 -1.57 -8.68
C LYS A 174 14.16 -1.26 -7.37
N VAL A 175 13.07 -1.98 -7.07
CA VAL A 175 12.32 -1.78 -5.82
C VAL A 175 13.16 -2.12 -4.59
N GLY A 176 13.97 -3.18 -4.67
CA GLY A 176 14.90 -3.53 -3.61
C GLY A 176 15.95 -2.45 -3.34
N GLU A 177 16.49 -1.86 -4.40
CA GLU A 177 17.47 -0.76 -4.35
C GLU A 177 16.85 0.51 -3.75
N LEU A 178 15.62 0.85 -4.15
CA LEU A 178 14.89 1.98 -3.59
C LEU A 178 14.66 1.83 -2.08
N PHE A 179 14.29 0.63 -1.64
CA PHE A 179 14.06 0.38 -0.22
C PHE A 179 15.35 0.40 0.60
N SER A 180 16.42 -0.20 0.11
CA SER A 180 17.69 -0.33 0.86
C SER A 180 18.60 0.90 0.79
N GLY A 181 18.31 1.82 -0.13
CA GLY A 181 19.10 3.02 -0.36
C GLY A 181 18.55 4.27 0.34
N ILE A 182 18.35 5.32 -0.46
CA ILE A 182 17.95 6.67 0.01
C ILE A 182 16.67 6.65 0.86
N TRP A 183 15.68 5.82 0.50
CA TRP A 183 14.42 5.79 1.22
C TRP A 183 14.54 5.26 2.64
N TRP A 184 15.45 4.30 2.87
CA TRP A 184 15.70 3.81 4.22
C TRP A 184 16.40 4.86 5.08
N LYS A 185 17.37 5.58 4.53
CA LYS A 185 18.04 6.67 5.24
C LYS A 185 17.03 7.77 5.66
N GLU A 186 16.22 8.24 4.72
CA GLU A 186 15.19 9.24 5.00
C GLU A 186 14.14 8.76 6.02
N GLU A 187 13.82 7.47 6.01
CA GLU A 187 12.89 6.88 6.98
C GLU A 187 13.49 6.88 8.38
N LEU A 188 14.76 6.48 8.53
CA LEU A 188 15.48 6.52 9.80
C LEU A 188 15.56 7.94 10.36
N GLU A 189 15.87 8.92 9.53
CA GLU A 189 15.90 10.33 9.94
C GLU A 189 14.52 10.80 10.43
N THR A 190 13.46 10.37 9.75
CA THR A 190 12.09 10.71 10.18
C THR A 190 11.73 10.06 11.50
N LEU A 191 12.11 8.79 11.69
CA LEU A 191 11.90 8.08 12.96
C LEU A 191 12.72 8.72 14.09
N ARG A 192 13.96 9.15 13.82
CA ARG A 192 14.81 9.87 14.77
C ARG A 192 14.15 11.19 15.20
N LYS A 193 13.75 12.02 14.24
CA LYS A 193 13.09 13.30 14.52
C LYS A 193 11.79 13.12 15.32
N ALA A 194 11.02 12.09 14.99
CA ALA A 194 9.79 11.76 15.70
C ALA A 194 10.05 11.29 17.14
N GLU A 195 11.17 10.63 17.40
CA GLU A 195 11.57 10.23 18.76
C GLU A 195 12.14 11.41 19.56
N GLU A 196 12.94 12.27 18.93
CA GLU A 196 13.49 13.49 19.53
C GLU A 196 12.41 14.51 19.90
N ALA A 197 11.30 14.54 19.15
CA ALA A 197 10.18 15.44 19.39
C ALA A 197 9.25 15.01 20.54
N LYS A 198 9.48 13.85 21.14
CA LYS A 198 8.72 13.40 22.32
C LYS A 198 9.22 14.07 23.58
N ASP A 199 8.31 14.26 24.53
CA ASP A 199 8.65 14.73 25.88
C ASP A 199 9.62 13.75 26.57
N GLU A 200 10.42 14.22 27.51
CA GLU A 200 11.45 13.43 28.20
C GLU A 200 10.91 12.13 28.80
N ASN A 201 9.70 12.16 29.36
CA ASN A 201 9.05 10.99 29.95
C ASN A 201 8.55 9.95 28.91
N GLY A 202 8.41 10.33 27.65
CA GLY A 202 7.94 9.47 26.56
C GLY A 202 9.02 9.06 25.57
N ARG A 203 10.24 9.58 25.73
CA ARG A 203 11.36 9.35 24.82
C ARG A 203 12.11 8.06 25.19
N ASP A 204 12.36 7.21 24.20
CA ASP A 204 13.21 6.02 24.34
C ASP A 204 14.63 6.34 23.86
N ASP A 205 15.50 6.70 24.80
CA ASP A 205 16.91 7.04 24.50
C ASP A 205 17.69 5.86 23.94
N ALA A 206 17.38 4.64 24.35
CA ALA A 206 18.00 3.43 23.80
C ALA A 206 17.64 3.24 22.31
N ARG A 207 16.39 3.54 21.96
CA ARG A 207 15.93 3.55 20.58
C ARG A 207 16.59 4.66 19.77
N LEU A 208 16.67 5.86 20.32
CA LEU A 208 17.33 6.99 19.68
C LEU A 208 18.81 6.69 19.36
N LYS A 209 19.52 6.07 20.29
CA LYS A 209 20.91 5.64 20.09
C LYS A 209 21.03 4.61 18.95
N ARG A 210 20.11 3.65 18.89
CA ARG A 210 20.07 2.66 17.78
C ARG A 210 19.80 3.32 16.43
N LEU A 211 18.87 4.27 16.36
CA LEU A 211 18.58 5.00 15.13
C LEU A 211 19.78 5.80 14.63
N LYS A 212 20.49 6.50 15.53
CA LYS A 212 21.71 7.23 15.19
C LYS A 212 22.82 6.30 14.67
N ALA A 213 23.06 5.19 15.36
CA ALA A 213 24.05 4.20 14.94
C ALA A 213 23.71 3.54 13.59
N GLU A 214 22.44 3.32 13.28
CA GLU A 214 22.02 2.76 11.99
C GLU A 214 22.19 3.78 10.85
N ILE A 215 21.96 5.06 11.10
CA ILE A 215 22.21 6.15 10.14
C ILE A 215 23.71 6.25 9.83
N GLU A 216 24.56 6.25 10.85
CA GLU A 216 26.02 6.30 10.73
C GLU A 216 26.55 5.12 9.90
N ARG A 217 26.11 3.89 10.17
CA ARG A 217 26.46 2.70 9.37
C ARG A 217 26.09 2.83 7.89
N LEU A 218 24.96 3.48 7.58
CA LEU A 218 24.57 3.72 6.20
C LEU A 218 25.46 4.76 5.51
N GLU A 219 25.98 5.73 6.25
CA GLU A 219 26.91 6.75 5.75
C GLU A 219 28.29 6.17 5.47
N ASP A 220 28.74 5.27 6.31
CA ASP A 220 30.02 4.54 6.13
C ASP A 220 29.96 3.49 5.00
N GLY A 221 28.81 3.29 4.38
CA GLY A 221 28.63 2.35 3.24
C GLY A 221 28.57 0.88 3.63
N ASP A 222 28.65 0.56 4.92
CA ASP A 222 28.77 -0.82 5.43
C ASP A 222 27.44 -1.58 5.54
N ALA A 223 26.31 -0.93 5.43
CA ALA A 223 25.02 -1.56 5.74
C ALA A 223 23.91 -1.33 4.73
N ARG A 224 24.14 -1.64 3.46
CA ARG A 224 23.01 -1.81 2.55
C ARG A 224 22.23 -3.06 2.96
N ARG A 225 21.10 -2.88 3.63
CA ARG A 225 20.16 -3.97 3.92
C ARG A 225 19.70 -4.60 2.62
N LYS A 226 20.23 -5.77 2.30
CA LYS A 226 19.90 -6.49 1.06
C LYS A 226 18.43 -6.91 1.09
N SER A 227 17.67 -6.45 0.11
CA SER A 227 16.34 -7.01 -0.18
C SER A 227 16.53 -8.40 -0.77
N LYS A 228 15.89 -9.40 -0.19
CA LYS A 228 15.91 -10.77 -0.71
C LYS A 228 14.83 -10.93 -1.77
N GLY A 229 15.22 -10.87 -3.04
CA GLY A 229 14.33 -11.13 -4.17
C GLY A 229 13.44 -9.94 -4.55
N THR A 230 12.55 -10.19 -5.49
CA THR A 230 11.59 -9.20 -5.99
C THR A 230 10.24 -9.31 -5.29
N LEU A 231 9.48 -8.22 -5.26
CA LEU A 231 8.14 -8.25 -4.68
C LEU A 231 7.18 -9.10 -5.51
N ILE A 232 6.27 -9.76 -4.83
CA ILE A 232 5.13 -10.44 -5.44
C ILE A 232 3.89 -9.60 -5.15
N VAL A 233 3.33 -8.98 -6.19
CA VAL A 233 2.15 -8.13 -6.10
C VAL A 233 1.00 -8.79 -6.84
N GLU A 234 -0.14 -8.92 -6.18
CA GLU A 234 -1.35 -9.53 -6.74
C GLU A 234 -2.59 -8.79 -6.22
N PHE A 235 -3.68 -8.80 -6.97
CA PHE A 235 -4.96 -8.29 -6.44
C PHE A 235 -5.41 -9.13 -5.23
N SER A 236 -5.82 -8.45 -4.17
CA SER A 236 -6.24 -9.11 -2.93
C SER A 236 -7.55 -9.88 -3.12
N ILE A 237 -7.62 -11.06 -2.53
CA ILE A 237 -8.90 -11.77 -2.36
C ILE A 237 -9.55 -11.24 -1.08
N GLU A 238 -10.79 -10.81 -1.18
CA GLU A 238 -11.58 -10.25 -0.09
C GLU A 238 -12.88 -11.01 0.07
N ASN A 239 -13.38 -11.08 1.31
CA ASN A 239 -14.69 -11.61 1.61
C ASN A 239 -15.72 -10.47 1.67
N VAL A 240 -16.81 -10.59 0.93
CA VAL A 240 -17.89 -9.59 0.84
C VAL A 240 -18.38 -9.18 2.25
N GLN A 241 -18.63 -10.14 3.11
CA GLN A 241 -19.16 -9.88 4.46
C GLN A 241 -18.16 -9.09 5.32
N VAL A 242 -16.86 -9.41 5.22
CA VAL A 242 -15.81 -8.70 5.97
C VAL A 242 -15.68 -7.26 5.47
N VAL A 243 -15.76 -7.06 4.16
CA VAL A 243 -15.70 -5.71 3.55
C VAL A 243 -16.93 -4.89 3.96
N GLN A 244 -18.13 -5.46 3.94
CA GLN A 244 -19.35 -4.80 4.40
C GLN A 244 -19.24 -4.37 5.86
N ARG A 245 -18.87 -5.28 6.77
CA ARG A 245 -18.66 -4.95 8.21
C ARG A 245 -17.63 -3.84 8.40
N ARG A 246 -16.54 -3.84 7.64
CA ARG A 246 -15.51 -2.80 7.69
C ARG A 246 -16.06 -1.44 7.24
N ASN A 247 -16.84 -1.42 6.18
CA ASN A 247 -17.44 -0.22 5.63
C ASN A 247 -18.47 0.37 6.60
N THR A 248 -19.35 -0.47 7.21
CA THR A 248 -20.30 -0.05 8.23
C THR A 248 -19.55 0.58 9.41
N LYS A 249 -18.56 -0.11 9.97
CA LYS A 249 -17.77 0.43 11.09
C LYS A 249 -17.07 1.76 10.74
N GLN A 250 -16.63 1.94 9.50
CA GLN A 250 -16.05 3.21 9.07
C GLN A 250 -17.08 4.33 8.97
N LYS A 251 -18.31 4.02 8.54
CA LYS A 251 -19.44 4.97 8.54
C LYS A 251 -19.79 5.40 9.97
N ASP A 252 -20.01 4.44 10.86
CA ASP A 252 -20.33 4.69 12.26
C ASP A 252 -19.27 5.57 12.95
N ASN A 253 -17.98 5.30 12.68
CA ASN A 253 -16.89 6.09 13.23
C ASN A 253 -16.86 7.52 12.67
N LYS A 254 -17.22 7.73 11.38
CA LYS A 254 -17.31 9.06 10.79
C LYS A 254 -18.50 9.84 11.36
N GLU A 255 -19.63 9.20 11.50
CA GLU A 255 -20.84 9.80 12.09
C GLU A 255 -20.59 10.22 13.54
N LYS A 256 -20.00 9.34 14.35
CA LYS A 256 -19.58 9.66 15.73
C LYS A 256 -18.61 10.84 15.78
N ALA A 257 -17.63 10.91 14.88
CA ALA A 257 -16.69 12.02 14.81
C ALA A 257 -17.37 13.34 14.40
N MET A 258 -18.36 13.30 13.49
CA MET A 258 -19.14 14.47 13.10
C MET A 258 -20.01 14.98 14.26
N VAL A 259 -20.70 14.09 14.97
CA VAL A 259 -21.52 14.44 16.14
C VAL A 259 -20.63 15.05 17.23
N CYS A 260 -19.47 14.46 17.52
CA CYS A 260 -18.54 15.00 18.50
C CYS A 260 -18.02 16.40 18.12
N ALA A 261 -17.73 16.63 16.84
CA ALA A 261 -17.26 17.92 16.34
C ALA A 261 -18.36 19.00 16.43
N SER A 262 -19.62 18.67 16.12
CA SER A 262 -20.75 19.59 16.23
C SER A 262 -21.06 19.95 17.69
N THR A 263 -20.95 18.99 18.61
CA THR A 263 -21.13 19.22 20.04
C THR A 263 -20.06 20.17 20.62
N VAL A 264 -18.79 19.99 20.20
CA VAL A 264 -17.71 20.90 20.64
C VAL A 264 -17.90 22.32 20.10
N GLN A 265 -18.40 22.49 18.87
CA GLN A 265 -18.71 23.83 18.33
C GLN A 265 -19.86 24.48 19.05
N PHE A 266 -20.91 23.74 19.43
CA PHE A 266 -22.04 24.25 20.17
C PHE A 266 -21.62 24.74 21.57
N VAL A 267 -20.83 23.96 22.29
CA VAL A 267 -20.31 24.33 23.63
C VAL A 267 -19.39 25.57 23.55
N ARG A 268 -18.56 25.70 22.52
CA ARG A 268 -17.73 26.91 22.31
C ARG A 268 -18.55 28.15 21.98
N GLY A 269 -19.65 28.01 21.24
CA GLY A 269 -20.55 29.12 20.91
C GLY A 269 -21.36 29.63 22.11
N SER A 270 -21.73 28.75 23.06
CA SER A 270 -22.47 29.10 24.26
C SER A 270 -21.64 29.70 25.40
N MET A 271 -20.30 29.60 25.33
CA MET A 271 -19.38 30.22 26.30
C MET A 271 -18.95 31.67 25.92
N LEU A 272 -19.38 32.15 24.76
CA LEU A 272 -19.03 33.49 24.24
C LEU A 272 -20.23 34.46 24.26
N GLN A 273 -21.33 34.08 24.88
CA GLN A 273 -22.45 34.96 25.25
C GLN A 273 -22.51 35.14 26.78
#